data_725d3960533cf70b502ec7854687780d
#
_entry.id   725d3960533cf70b502ec7854687780d
#
_cell.length_a   1.000
_cell.length_b   1.000
_cell.length_c   1.000
_cell.angle_alpha   90.00
_cell.angle_beta   90.00
_cell.angle_gamma   90.00
#
_symmetry.space_group_name_H-M   'P 1'
#
loop_
_entity.id
_entity.type
_entity.pdbx_description
1 polymer ?
#
loop_
_entity_poly.entity_id
_entity_poly.type
_entity_poly.pdbx_seq_one_letter_code
_entity_poly.pdbx_strand_id
1 'polypeptide(L)'
;MTLSGGALVAERLLPGEAEGVTTFLIRAAVAGDMPALRDVFRRSSLSNEGDRMNLLAHPDALDLSDLAVIEGRTRAAVADDAIVGFASWLHTGETFEIEDLFVDPEWMRREIGRALVLDLIAIARGHGVRRVEVTANQHALVFYENVGFAVCHDVETRFGPAPRMQLDVTP
;
A
#
# COMPACT_ATOMS: atom_id res chain seq x y z
N MET A 1 17.56 23.94 2.08
CA MET A 1 16.22 24.08 2.67
C MET A 1 15.67 22.68 2.83
N THR A 2 15.78 22.13 4.02
CA THR A 2 15.44 20.72 4.36
C THR A 2 13.94 20.66 4.57
N LEU A 3 13.23 19.97 3.68
CA LEU A 3 11.83 19.64 3.90
C LEU A 3 11.77 18.49 4.91
N SER A 4 11.40 18.84 6.14
CA SER A 4 11.11 17.89 7.21
C SER A 4 9.92 17.03 6.79
N GLY A 5 10.16 15.74 6.53
CA GLY A 5 9.13 14.77 6.27
C GLY A 5 8.28 14.57 7.54
N GLY A 6 7.12 15.22 7.58
CA GLY A 6 6.18 15.09 8.68
C GLY A 6 5.68 13.65 8.80
N ALA A 7 5.86 13.05 9.96
CA ALA A 7 5.20 11.81 10.32
C ALA A 7 3.71 12.09 10.56
N LEU A 8 2.84 11.44 9.81
CA LEU A 8 1.39 11.49 10.06
C LEU A 8 1.07 10.49 11.17
N VAL A 9 0.67 10.99 12.34
CA VAL A 9 0.13 10.16 13.41
C VAL A 9 -1.37 10.10 13.22
N ALA A 10 -1.88 8.93 12.84
CA ALA A 10 -3.32 8.72 12.72
C ALA A 10 -3.85 8.17 14.06
N GLU A 11 -4.38 9.07 14.89
CA GLU A 11 -5.10 8.71 16.11
C GLU A 11 -6.61 8.78 15.82
N ARG A 12 -7.27 7.63 15.78
CA ARG A 12 -8.73 7.56 15.62
C ARG A 12 -9.38 6.84 16.79
N LEU A 13 -10.14 7.59 17.58
CA LEU A 13 -11.06 7.07 18.57
C LEU A 13 -12.36 6.60 17.88
N LEU A 14 -12.67 5.30 17.95
CA LEU A 14 -13.99 4.77 17.64
C LEU A 14 -14.75 4.57 18.95
N PRO A 15 -16.04 4.95 19.03
CA PRO A 15 -16.84 4.73 20.22
C PRO A 15 -17.40 3.30 20.24
N GLY A 16 -17.08 2.53 21.29
CA GLY A 16 -17.73 1.26 21.63
C GLY A 16 -16.80 0.06 21.64
N GLU A 17 -16.51 -0.40 22.86
CA GLU A 17 -15.77 -1.58 23.30
C GLU A 17 -14.26 -1.39 23.48
N ALA A 18 -13.80 -1.74 24.72
CA ALA A 18 -12.42 -1.63 25.17
C ALA A 18 -11.55 -2.71 24.55
N GLU A 19 -11.27 -2.59 23.25
CA GLU A 19 -10.15 -3.25 22.58
C GLU A 19 -9.14 -2.18 22.19
N GLY A 20 -7.87 -2.38 22.57
CA GLY A 20 -6.83 -1.38 22.56
C GLY A 20 -6.74 -0.60 21.23
N VAL A 21 -6.72 0.72 21.33
CA VAL A 21 -6.44 1.61 20.21
C VAL A 21 -5.11 1.18 19.59
N THR A 22 -5.16 0.63 18.39
CA THR A 22 -3.93 0.31 17.65
C THR A 22 -3.32 1.62 17.16
N THR A 23 -2.27 2.05 17.82
CA THR A 23 -1.50 3.22 17.39
C THR A 23 -0.44 2.77 16.39
N PHE A 24 -0.42 3.39 15.23
CA PHE A 24 0.64 3.20 14.24
C PHE A 24 1.03 4.55 13.64
N LEU A 25 2.23 4.62 13.09
CA LEU A 25 2.69 5.78 12.33
C LEU A 25 3.09 5.38 10.91
N ILE A 26 2.98 6.32 9.97
CA ILE A 26 3.47 6.13 8.60
C ILE A 26 4.69 7.02 8.39
N ARG A 27 5.76 6.44 7.90
CA ARG A 27 7.01 7.13 7.57
C ARG A 27 7.60 6.66 6.25
N ALA A 28 8.55 7.40 5.72
CA ALA A 28 9.36 6.90 4.60
C ALA A 28 10.10 5.63 5.01
N ALA A 29 10.11 4.64 4.13
CA ALA A 29 10.95 3.46 4.30
C ALA A 29 12.42 3.79 4.01
N VAL A 30 13.32 3.09 4.67
CA VAL A 30 14.77 3.19 4.49
C VAL A 30 15.37 1.82 4.16
N ALA A 31 16.59 1.79 3.63
CA ALA A 31 17.24 0.54 3.21
C ALA A 31 17.28 -0.54 4.31
N GLY A 32 17.44 -0.14 5.55
CA GLY A 32 17.43 -1.05 6.70
C GLY A 32 16.08 -1.73 6.97
N ASP A 33 15.00 -1.22 6.40
CA ASP A 33 13.66 -1.81 6.53
C ASP A 33 13.43 -3.01 5.58
N MET A 34 14.26 -3.19 4.56
CA MET A 34 14.04 -4.19 3.51
C MET A 34 13.77 -5.61 4.02
N PRO A 35 14.47 -6.15 5.03
CA PRO A 35 14.14 -7.47 5.56
C PRO A 35 12.69 -7.55 6.07
N ALA A 36 12.23 -6.56 6.83
CA ALA A 36 10.88 -6.51 7.37
C ALA A 36 9.82 -6.30 6.27
N LEU A 37 10.11 -5.44 5.27
CA LEU A 37 9.23 -5.24 4.12
C LEU A 37 9.04 -6.54 3.31
N ARG A 38 10.11 -7.30 3.07
CA ARG A 38 10.04 -8.60 2.40
C ARG A 38 9.23 -9.61 3.19
N ASP A 39 9.35 -9.62 4.52
CA ASP A 39 8.55 -10.50 5.37
C ASP A 39 7.05 -10.15 5.32
N VAL A 40 6.69 -8.87 5.39
CA VAL A 40 5.31 -8.41 5.25
C VAL A 40 4.77 -8.77 3.87
N PHE A 41 5.53 -8.47 2.81
CA PHE A 41 5.17 -8.80 1.43
C PHE A 41 4.86 -10.28 1.26
N ARG A 42 5.77 -11.15 1.70
CA ARG A 42 5.62 -12.59 1.59
C ARG A 42 4.42 -13.11 2.38
N ARG A 43 4.25 -12.70 3.64
CA ARG A 43 3.13 -13.14 4.49
C ARG A 43 1.80 -12.66 3.96
N SER A 44 1.72 -11.40 3.55
CA SER A 44 0.51 -10.83 2.97
C SER A 44 0.13 -11.53 1.66
N SER A 45 1.08 -11.70 0.74
CA SER A 45 0.84 -12.36 -0.55
C SER A 45 0.37 -13.79 -0.38
N LEU A 46 0.93 -14.54 0.56
CA LEU A 46 0.57 -15.94 0.82
C LEU A 46 -0.66 -16.12 1.72
N SER A 47 -1.23 -15.06 2.26
CA SER A 47 -2.43 -15.13 3.11
C SER A 47 -3.71 -15.39 2.31
N ASN A 48 -3.71 -15.07 1.02
CA ASN A 48 -4.83 -15.35 0.13
C ASN A 48 -4.73 -16.77 -0.40
N GLU A 49 -5.68 -17.64 0.00
CA GLU A 49 -5.70 -19.05 -0.40
C GLU A 49 -5.86 -19.22 -1.92
N GLY A 50 -6.61 -18.32 -2.59
CA GLY A 50 -6.82 -18.37 -4.04
C GLY A 50 -5.55 -18.18 -4.86
N ASP A 51 -4.64 -17.35 -4.38
CA ASP A 51 -3.39 -17.01 -5.08
C ASP A 51 -2.19 -17.84 -4.60
N ARG A 52 -2.30 -18.43 -3.42
CA ARG A 52 -1.18 -19.07 -2.71
C ARG A 52 -0.47 -20.15 -3.53
N MET A 53 -1.23 -21.06 -4.15
CA MET A 53 -0.65 -22.15 -4.95
C MET A 53 0.10 -21.63 -6.17
N ASN A 54 -0.46 -20.62 -6.82
CA ASN A 54 0.14 -19.99 -7.98
C ASN A 54 1.44 -19.25 -7.61
N LEU A 55 1.44 -18.51 -6.50
CA LEU A 55 2.62 -17.80 -6.00
C LEU A 55 3.72 -18.76 -5.55
N LEU A 56 3.38 -19.87 -4.91
CA LEU A 56 4.35 -20.90 -4.52
C LEU A 56 4.98 -21.60 -5.74
N ALA A 57 4.25 -21.73 -6.84
CA ALA A 57 4.76 -22.24 -8.11
C ALA A 57 5.66 -21.24 -8.85
N HIS A 58 5.62 -19.96 -8.49
CA HIS A 58 6.40 -18.88 -9.10
C HIS A 58 7.15 -18.07 -8.02
N PRO A 59 8.21 -18.63 -7.40
CA PRO A 59 8.91 -18.00 -6.27
C PRO A 59 9.47 -16.61 -6.55
N ASP A 60 9.80 -16.33 -7.82
CA ASP A 60 10.26 -15.02 -8.29
C ASP A 60 9.19 -13.92 -8.15
N ALA A 61 7.90 -14.29 -8.13
CA ALA A 61 6.80 -13.34 -7.84
C ALA A 61 6.72 -12.95 -6.35
N LEU A 62 7.45 -13.65 -5.49
CA LEU A 62 7.57 -13.34 -4.05
C LEU A 62 8.88 -12.60 -3.72
N ASP A 63 9.58 -12.09 -4.72
CA ASP A 63 10.79 -11.29 -4.53
C ASP A 63 10.44 -9.80 -4.64
N LEU A 64 10.56 -9.08 -3.54
CA LEU A 64 10.34 -7.65 -3.47
C LEU A 64 11.62 -6.91 -3.84
N SER A 65 11.58 -6.12 -4.93
CA SER A 65 12.67 -5.24 -5.32
C SER A 65 12.91 -4.15 -4.28
N ASP A 66 14.16 -3.78 -4.06
CA ASP A 66 14.55 -2.66 -3.19
C ASP A 66 14.51 -1.29 -3.91
N LEU A 67 14.28 -1.28 -5.23
CA LEU A 67 14.35 -0.08 -6.05
C LEU A 67 13.45 1.06 -5.55
N ALA A 68 12.18 0.76 -5.22
CA ALA A 68 11.25 1.77 -4.72
C ALA A 68 11.67 2.37 -3.37
N VAL A 69 12.36 1.60 -2.52
CA VAL A 69 12.92 2.10 -1.26
C VAL A 69 14.14 2.99 -1.53
N ILE A 70 15.04 2.55 -2.41
CA ILE A 70 16.24 3.32 -2.82
C ILE A 70 15.85 4.67 -3.43
N GLU A 71 14.79 4.70 -4.23
CA GLU A 71 14.27 5.90 -4.88
C GLU A 71 13.38 6.76 -3.96
N GLY A 72 13.17 6.36 -2.71
CA GLY A 72 12.34 7.10 -1.76
C GLY A 72 10.84 7.03 -2.06
N ARG A 73 10.38 6.02 -2.79
CA ARG A 73 9.00 5.82 -3.24
C ARG A 73 8.25 4.77 -2.43
N THR A 74 8.63 4.56 -1.16
CA THR A 74 7.98 3.59 -0.27
C THR A 74 7.65 4.21 1.07
N ARG A 75 6.43 3.98 1.53
CA ARG A 75 5.94 4.35 2.86
C ARG A 75 5.74 3.10 3.69
N ALA A 76 6.19 3.12 4.92
CA ALA A 76 6.04 2.03 5.88
C ALA A 76 5.12 2.44 7.02
N ALA A 77 4.18 1.56 7.37
CA ALA A 77 3.39 1.66 8.58
C ALA A 77 4.10 0.88 9.71
N VAL A 78 4.32 1.56 10.82
CA VAL A 78 5.06 1.03 11.98
C VAL A 78 4.15 1.02 13.19
N ALA A 79 4.00 -0.13 13.84
CA ALA A 79 3.31 -0.30 15.11
C ALA A 79 4.16 -1.19 16.03
N ASP A 80 4.18 -0.87 17.32
CA ASP A 80 4.98 -1.62 18.31
C ASP A 80 6.44 -1.84 17.88
N ASP A 81 7.06 -0.79 17.28
CA ASP A 81 8.42 -0.81 16.74
C ASP A 81 8.66 -1.80 15.57
N ALA A 82 7.59 -2.40 15.04
CA ALA A 82 7.65 -3.31 13.90
C ALA A 82 6.95 -2.72 12.66
N ILE A 83 7.46 -3.06 11.46
CA ILE A 83 6.77 -2.74 10.21
C ILE A 83 5.61 -3.72 10.05
N VAL A 84 4.40 -3.18 9.92
CA VAL A 84 3.14 -3.93 9.83
C VAL A 84 2.43 -3.76 8.48
N GLY A 85 2.96 -2.91 7.62
CA GLY A 85 2.46 -2.69 6.28
C GLY A 85 3.32 -1.70 5.51
N PHE A 86 3.16 -1.67 4.21
CA PHE A 86 3.83 -0.69 3.37
C PHE A 86 3.07 -0.45 2.06
N ALA A 87 3.37 0.67 1.42
CA ALA A 87 2.91 0.99 0.09
C ALA A 87 4.03 1.68 -0.70
N SER A 88 4.08 1.41 -2.00
CA SER A 88 4.98 2.08 -2.92
C SER A 88 4.23 2.68 -4.10
N TRP A 89 4.87 3.62 -4.80
CA TRP A 89 4.28 4.27 -5.96
C TRP A 89 5.30 4.51 -7.06
N LEU A 90 4.76 4.69 -8.27
CA LEU A 90 5.50 5.19 -9.41
C LEU A 90 4.84 6.48 -9.90
N HIS A 91 5.64 7.50 -10.20
CA HIS A 91 5.19 8.73 -10.81
C HIS A 91 5.81 8.89 -12.18
N THR A 92 4.99 8.90 -13.21
CA THR A 92 5.42 9.03 -14.61
C THR A 92 4.53 10.05 -15.33
N GLY A 93 5.10 11.21 -15.63
CA GLY A 93 4.35 12.30 -16.27
C GLY A 93 3.18 12.77 -15.42
N GLU A 94 1.95 12.56 -15.90
CA GLU A 94 0.71 12.95 -15.19
C GLU A 94 0.11 11.81 -14.36
N THR A 95 0.71 10.62 -14.39
CA THR A 95 0.19 9.42 -13.72
C THR A 95 0.94 9.16 -12.42
N PHE A 96 0.19 8.96 -11.36
CA PHE A 96 0.67 8.45 -10.08
C PHE A 96 0.03 7.08 -9.85
N GLU A 97 0.84 6.04 -9.86
CA GLU A 97 0.39 4.66 -9.72
C GLU A 97 0.81 4.09 -8.36
N ILE A 98 -0.13 3.46 -7.67
CA ILE A 98 0.18 2.62 -6.51
C ILE A 98 0.71 1.29 -7.05
N GLU A 99 2.00 1.00 -6.81
CA GLU A 99 2.64 -0.24 -7.25
C GLU A 99 2.42 -1.37 -6.24
N ASP A 100 2.62 -1.07 -4.96
CA ASP A 100 2.51 -2.03 -3.87
C ASP A 100 1.60 -1.49 -2.77
N LEU A 101 0.81 -2.37 -2.18
CA LEU A 101 0.08 -2.15 -0.94
C LEU A 101 -0.06 -3.48 -0.22
N PHE A 102 0.68 -3.65 0.84
CA PHE A 102 0.68 -4.87 1.64
C PHE A 102 0.57 -4.55 3.12
N VAL A 103 -0.27 -5.31 3.81
CA VAL A 103 -0.44 -5.25 5.27
C VAL A 103 -0.25 -6.65 5.82
N ASP A 104 0.50 -6.76 6.90
CA ASP A 104 0.67 -8.02 7.63
C ASP A 104 -0.69 -8.64 7.96
N PRO A 105 -0.93 -9.93 7.70
CA PRO A 105 -2.20 -10.58 7.97
C PRO A 105 -2.73 -10.39 9.39
N GLU A 106 -1.86 -10.37 10.40
CA GLU A 106 -2.23 -10.14 11.80
C GLU A 106 -2.67 -8.70 12.09
N TRP A 107 -2.35 -7.75 11.18
CA TRP A 107 -2.65 -6.33 11.28
C TRP A 107 -3.72 -5.86 10.29
N MET A 108 -4.27 -6.76 9.50
CA MET A 108 -5.37 -6.44 8.58
C MET A 108 -6.62 -5.98 9.33
N ARG A 109 -7.51 -5.23 8.64
CA ARG A 109 -8.76 -4.65 9.17
C ARG A 109 -8.57 -3.68 10.35
N ARG A 110 -7.39 -3.08 10.49
CA ARG A 110 -7.08 -2.05 11.48
C ARG A 110 -6.82 -0.69 10.83
N GLU A 111 -7.43 -0.42 9.69
CA GLU A 111 -7.32 0.83 8.91
C GLU A 111 -5.91 1.14 8.36
N ILE A 112 -4.92 0.27 8.54
CA ILE A 112 -3.53 0.50 8.10
C ILE A 112 -3.44 0.65 6.59
N GLY A 113 -4.07 -0.26 5.83
CA GLY A 113 -4.08 -0.19 4.36
C GLY A 113 -4.73 1.11 3.86
N ARG A 114 -5.86 1.49 4.47
CA ARG A 114 -6.54 2.74 4.15
C ARG A 114 -5.66 3.97 4.44
N ALA A 115 -4.99 3.99 5.58
CA ALA A 115 -4.11 5.09 5.95
C ALA A 115 -2.91 5.21 5.00
N LEU A 116 -2.30 4.08 4.58
CA LEU A 116 -1.23 4.06 3.59
C LEU A 116 -1.71 4.64 2.24
N VAL A 117 -2.89 4.23 1.75
CA VAL A 117 -3.43 4.78 0.49
C VAL A 117 -3.71 6.28 0.62
N LEU A 118 -4.28 6.74 1.73
CA LEU A 118 -4.53 8.17 1.95
C LEU A 118 -3.22 8.99 2.02
N ASP A 119 -2.16 8.42 2.61
CA ASP A 119 -0.82 9.03 2.63
C ASP A 119 -0.26 9.16 1.21
N LEU A 120 -0.37 8.11 0.38
CA LEU A 120 0.02 8.17 -1.04
C LEU A 120 -0.81 9.18 -1.85
N ILE A 121 -2.11 9.30 -1.60
CA ILE A 121 -2.97 10.32 -2.23
C ILE A 121 -2.49 11.73 -1.86
N ALA A 122 -2.08 11.95 -0.61
CA ALA A 122 -1.53 13.23 -0.18
C ALA A 122 -0.20 13.53 -0.90
N ILE A 123 0.67 12.53 -1.07
CA ILE A 123 1.91 12.65 -1.84
C ILE A 123 1.60 12.95 -3.31
N ALA A 124 0.65 12.25 -3.92
CA ALA A 124 0.22 12.48 -5.30
C ALA A 124 -0.26 13.93 -5.54
N ARG A 125 -1.05 14.46 -4.62
CA ARG A 125 -1.47 15.88 -4.65
C ARG A 125 -0.28 16.82 -4.59
N GLY A 126 0.73 16.51 -3.76
CA GLY A 126 1.98 17.26 -3.69
C GLY A 126 2.78 17.27 -5.00
N HIS A 127 2.65 16.23 -5.82
CA HIS A 127 3.21 16.17 -7.18
C HIS A 127 2.35 16.88 -8.23
N GLY A 128 1.18 17.42 -7.86
CA GLY A 128 0.30 18.14 -8.78
C GLY A 128 -0.40 17.24 -9.81
N VAL A 129 -0.43 15.93 -9.60
CA VAL A 129 -1.14 15.01 -10.48
C VAL A 129 -2.65 15.12 -10.25
N ARG A 130 -3.42 14.81 -11.28
CA ARG A 130 -4.89 14.85 -11.24
C ARG A 130 -5.50 13.49 -10.89
N ARG A 131 -4.72 12.42 -11.02
CA ARG A 131 -5.23 11.06 -10.91
C ARG A 131 -4.23 10.13 -10.25
N VAL A 132 -4.74 9.29 -9.36
CA VAL A 132 -4.04 8.13 -8.82
C VAL A 132 -4.65 6.88 -9.43
N GLU A 133 -3.82 5.95 -9.85
CA GLU A 133 -4.22 4.69 -10.46
C GLU A 133 -3.67 3.50 -9.67
N VAL A 134 -4.34 2.37 -9.78
CA VAL A 134 -3.89 1.08 -9.22
C VAL A 134 -4.39 -0.06 -10.11
N THR A 135 -3.58 -1.09 -10.28
CA THR A 135 -4.03 -2.39 -10.80
C THR A 135 -4.32 -3.28 -9.60
N ALA A 136 -5.60 -3.49 -9.30
CA ALA A 136 -6.05 -4.22 -8.12
C ALA A 136 -6.20 -5.71 -8.44
N ASN A 137 -5.96 -6.57 -7.45
CA ASN A 137 -6.45 -7.93 -7.53
C ASN A 137 -7.95 -7.99 -7.21
N GLN A 138 -8.63 -9.08 -7.58
CA GLN A 138 -10.08 -9.23 -7.38
C GLN A 138 -10.49 -9.12 -5.91
N HIS A 139 -9.62 -9.53 -4.98
CA HIS A 139 -9.90 -9.49 -3.55
C HIS A 139 -9.81 -8.10 -2.94
N ALA A 140 -9.11 -7.17 -3.61
CA ALA A 140 -8.92 -5.80 -3.17
C ALA A 140 -9.91 -4.79 -3.76
N LEU A 141 -10.79 -5.21 -4.67
CA LEU A 141 -11.75 -4.31 -5.33
C LEU A 141 -12.57 -3.50 -4.35
N VAL A 142 -13.27 -4.16 -3.45
CA VAL A 142 -14.15 -3.51 -2.46
C VAL A 142 -13.35 -2.57 -1.54
N PHE A 143 -12.12 -2.93 -1.21
CA PHE A 143 -11.25 -2.08 -0.43
C PHE A 143 -10.97 -0.75 -1.16
N TYR A 144 -10.55 -0.80 -2.42
CA TYR A 144 -10.28 0.42 -3.20
C TYR A 144 -11.53 1.23 -3.51
N GLU A 145 -12.67 0.58 -3.78
CA GLU A 145 -13.97 1.25 -3.94
C GLU A 145 -14.35 2.04 -2.67
N ASN A 146 -14.13 1.46 -1.48
CA ASN A 146 -14.38 2.14 -0.20
C ASN A 146 -13.44 3.33 0.05
N VAL A 147 -12.29 3.39 -0.61
CA VAL A 147 -11.39 4.55 -0.57
C VAL A 147 -11.83 5.62 -1.58
N GLY A 148 -12.62 5.24 -2.58
CA GLY A 148 -13.16 6.13 -3.60
C GLY A 148 -12.65 5.88 -5.02
N PHE A 149 -11.90 4.79 -5.24
CA PHE A 149 -11.48 4.40 -6.58
C PHE A 149 -12.64 3.81 -7.37
N ALA A 150 -12.63 4.00 -8.68
CA ALA A 150 -13.57 3.38 -9.62
C ALA A 150 -12.83 2.53 -10.65
N VAL A 151 -13.43 1.41 -11.03
CA VAL A 151 -12.90 0.55 -12.10
C VAL A 151 -13.00 1.26 -13.44
N CYS A 152 -11.92 1.23 -14.23
CA CYS A 152 -11.87 1.82 -15.58
C CYS A 152 -11.97 0.73 -16.65
N HIS A 153 -11.09 -0.25 -16.59
CA HIS A 153 -10.96 -1.36 -17.54
C HIS A 153 -10.10 -2.46 -16.92
N ASP A 154 -10.06 -3.61 -17.57
CA ASP A 154 -9.11 -4.66 -17.21
C ASP A 154 -7.80 -4.49 -17.96
N VAL A 155 -6.70 -4.87 -17.32
CA VAL A 155 -5.36 -4.94 -17.90
C VAL A 155 -4.83 -6.36 -17.77
N GLU A 156 -4.09 -6.82 -18.78
CA GLU A 156 -3.42 -8.11 -18.71
C GLU A 156 -2.24 -8.03 -17.75
N THR A 157 -2.19 -8.99 -16.84
CA THR A 157 -1.06 -9.18 -15.93
C THR A 157 -0.45 -10.57 -16.13
N ARG A 158 0.69 -10.80 -15.51
CA ARG A 158 1.35 -12.12 -15.49
C ARG A 158 0.41 -13.25 -15.03
N PHE A 159 -0.58 -12.94 -14.18
CA PHE A 159 -1.53 -13.91 -13.60
C PHE A 159 -2.94 -13.82 -14.18
N GLY A 160 -3.09 -13.18 -15.35
CA GLY A 160 -4.37 -12.97 -16.01
C GLY A 160 -4.89 -11.53 -15.89
N PRO A 161 -6.11 -11.26 -16.38
CA PRO A 161 -6.68 -9.93 -16.35
C PRO A 161 -6.95 -9.46 -14.93
N ALA A 162 -6.62 -8.19 -14.68
CA ALA A 162 -6.85 -7.53 -13.40
C ALA A 162 -7.48 -6.15 -13.61
N PRO A 163 -8.39 -5.70 -12.74
CA PRO A 163 -9.02 -4.41 -12.89
C PRO A 163 -8.05 -3.25 -12.64
N ARG A 164 -8.00 -2.33 -13.59
CA ARG A 164 -7.38 -1.03 -13.43
C ARG A 164 -8.40 -0.08 -12.82
N MET A 165 -8.03 0.54 -11.71
CA MET A 165 -8.88 1.47 -10.98
C MET A 165 -8.22 2.84 -10.92
N GLN A 166 -9.05 3.88 -10.80
CA GLN A 166 -8.58 5.26 -10.71
C GLN A 166 -9.34 6.05 -9.66
N LEU A 167 -8.67 7.05 -9.11
CA LEU A 167 -9.21 8.07 -8.23
C LEU A 167 -8.79 9.44 -8.74
N ASP A 168 -9.74 10.33 -9.02
CA ASP A 168 -9.44 11.71 -9.33
C ASP A 168 -9.08 12.46 -8.03
N VAL A 169 -7.90 13.06 -8.02
CA VAL A 169 -7.35 13.80 -6.87
C VAL A 169 -7.22 15.27 -7.25
N THR A 170 -8.34 15.95 -7.39
CA THR A 170 -8.31 17.39 -7.68
C THR A 170 -7.61 18.16 -6.57
N PRO A 171 -6.77 19.19 -6.91
CA PRO A 171 -6.10 20.00 -5.91
C PRO A 171 -7.08 20.70 -4.96
#